data_468d54ffad14110db9e8a090d9c93d79
#
_entry.id   468d54ffad14110db9e8a090d9c93d79
#
_cell.length_a   1.000
_cell.length_b   1.000
_cell.length_c   1.000
_cell.angle_alpha   90.00
_cell.angle_beta   90.00
_cell.angle_gamma   90.00
#
_symmetry.space_group_name_H-M   'P 1'
#
loop_
_entity.id
_entity.type
_entity.pdbx_description
1 polymer ?
#
loop_
_entity_poly.entity_id
_entity_poly.type
_entity_poly.pdbx_seq_one_letter_code
_entity_poly.pdbx_strand_id
1 'polypeptide(L)' 'MIRYSRQPTDRWLSMTRLEVRIWNVLHEGPLEASEIIRRLPGTDYFEAMDAIHRMAKMGDIKPITDD' A
#
# COMPACT_ATOMS: atom_id res chain seq x y z
N MET A 1 8.43 -12.32 -7.17
CA MET A 1 8.32 -11.38 -6.04
C MET A 1 7.51 -10.18 -6.47
N ILE A 2 6.54 -9.78 -5.70
CA ILE A 2 5.67 -8.66 -6.03
C ILE A 2 5.95 -7.49 -5.09
N ARG A 3 6.26 -6.33 -5.66
CA ARG A 3 6.39 -5.10 -4.92
C ARG A 3 5.27 -4.17 -5.34
N TYR A 4 4.95 -3.23 -4.48
CA TYR A 4 3.91 -2.23 -4.78
C TYR A 4 4.57 -0.87 -4.85
N SER A 5 4.18 -0.09 -5.86
CA SER A 5 4.66 1.27 -6.05
C SER A 5 3.47 2.21 -5.97
N ARG A 6 3.64 3.34 -5.27
CA ARG A 6 2.54 4.29 -5.18
C ARG A 6 2.33 4.98 -6.52
N GLN A 7 1.07 5.30 -6.80
CA GLN A 7 0.68 6.01 -8.01
C GLN A 7 0.03 7.34 -7.61
N PRO A 8 0.07 8.35 -8.47
CA PRO A 8 -0.67 9.58 -8.20
C PRO A 8 -2.15 9.25 -8.03
N THR A 9 -2.78 9.85 -7.04
CA THR A 9 -4.18 9.63 -6.76
C THR A 9 -4.84 10.92 -6.31
N ASP A 10 -6.13 11.07 -6.62
CA ASP A 10 -6.94 12.18 -6.16
C ASP A 10 -7.98 11.70 -5.13
N ARG A 11 -7.83 10.47 -4.63
CA ARG A 11 -8.80 9.86 -3.71
C ARG A 11 -8.56 10.19 -2.24
N TRP A 12 -7.80 11.23 -1.94
CA TRP A 12 -7.41 11.58 -0.58
C TRP A 12 -8.58 11.63 0.41
N LEU A 13 -9.71 12.19 -0.02
CA LEU A 13 -10.88 12.32 0.85
C LEU A 13 -11.61 10.99 1.05
N SER A 14 -11.37 10.03 0.18
CA SER A 14 -12.00 8.71 0.24
C SER A 14 -11.12 7.66 0.90
N MET A 15 -9.85 7.97 1.09
CA MET A 15 -8.91 7.00 1.67
C MET A 15 -9.06 6.94 3.18
N THR A 16 -9.01 5.72 3.71
CA THR A 16 -8.98 5.53 5.16
C THR A 16 -7.62 5.96 5.70
N ARG A 17 -7.52 6.15 7.01
CA ARG A 17 -6.24 6.47 7.65
C ARG A 17 -5.18 5.42 7.32
N LEU A 18 -5.55 4.15 7.36
CA LEU A 18 -4.62 3.06 7.04
C LEU A 18 -4.13 3.14 5.60
N GLU A 19 -5.04 3.42 4.67
CA GLU A 19 -4.67 3.55 3.26
C GLU A 19 -3.69 4.71 3.04
N VAL A 20 -3.93 5.84 3.69
CA VAL A 20 -3.02 6.98 3.61
C VAL A 20 -1.65 6.62 4.16
N ARG A 21 -1.60 5.88 5.28
CA ARG A 21 -0.34 5.44 5.86
C ARG A 21 0.43 4.52 4.93
N ILE A 22 -0.26 3.59 4.28
CA ILE A 22 0.36 2.69 3.30
C ILE A 22 0.94 3.49 2.13
N TRP A 23 0.16 4.43 1.61
CA TRP A 23 0.60 5.26 0.49
C TRP A 23 1.85 6.05 0.86
N ASN A 24 1.89 6.60 2.09
CA ASN A 24 3.04 7.37 2.57
C ASN A 24 4.28 6.50 2.76
N VAL A 25 4.12 5.27 3.25
CA VAL A 25 5.24 4.33 3.40
C VAL A 25 5.92 4.10 2.06
N LEU A 26 5.15 4.04 0.99
CA LEU A 26 5.67 3.80 -0.35
C LEU A 26 6.37 5.01 -0.97
N HIS A 27 6.43 6.12 -0.24
CA HIS A 27 7.19 7.29 -0.69
C HIS A 27 8.68 6.96 -0.92
N GLU A 28 9.21 6.01 -0.17
CA GLU A 28 10.61 5.61 -0.28
C GLU A 28 10.91 4.79 -1.52
N GLY A 29 9.88 4.27 -2.18
CA GLY A 29 10.01 3.44 -3.37
C GLY A 29 9.21 2.16 -3.26
N PRO A 30 9.27 1.29 -4.27
CA PRO A 30 8.50 0.06 -4.26
C PRO A 30 8.89 -0.88 -3.12
N LEU A 31 7.89 -1.45 -2.45
CA LEU A 31 8.09 -2.37 -1.32
C LEU A 31 7.15 -3.56 -1.46
N GLU A 32 7.58 -4.71 -0.94
CA GLU A 32 6.72 -5.88 -0.82
C GLU A 32 5.70 -5.66 0.28
N ALA A 33 4.57 -6.39 0.21
CA ALA A 33 3.52 -6.27 1.21
C ALA A 33 4.04 -6.49 2.62
N SER A 34 4.90 -7.50 2.82
CA SER A 34 5.49 -7.79 4.13
C SER A 34 6.29 -6.62 4.68
N GLU A 35 7.01 -5.91 3.81
CA GLU A 35 7.78 -4.75 4.22
C GLU A 35 6.90 -3.57 4.57
N ILE A 36 5.83 -3.38 3.80
CA ILE A 36 4.84 -2.34 4.09
C ILE A 36 4.25 -2.57 5.48
N ILE A 37 3.82 -3.79 5.75
CA ILE A 37 3.20 -4.15 7.02
C ILE A 37 4.17 -3.97 8.18
N ARG A 38 5.43 -4.32 7.98
CA ARG A 38 6.47 -4.16 9.00
C ARG A 38 6.63 -2.69 9.42
N ARG A 39 6.35 -1.75 8.51
CA ARG A 39 6.47 -0.32 8.78
C ARG A 39 5.19 0.29 9.35
N LEU A 40 4.19 -0.55 9.65
CA LEU A 40 2.91 -0.13 10.20
C LEU A 40 2.68 -0.81 11.55
N PRO A 41 3.49 -0.48 12.57
CA PRO A 41 3.37 -1.14 13.88
C PRO A 41 1.97 -0.92 14.46
N GLY A 42 1.45 -1.97 15.10
CA GLY A 42 0.12 -1.91 15.70
C GLY A 42 -1.02 -2.16 14.73
N THR A 43 -0.72 -2.41 13.46
CA THR A 43 -1.75 -2.68 12.45
C THR A 43 -1.93 -4.19 12.29
N ASP A 44 -3.19 -4.64 12.24
CA ASP A 44 -3.48 -6.05 12.02
C ASP A 44 -3.06 -6.46 10.61
N TYR A 45 -2.43 -7.63 10.51
CA TYR A 45 -1.92 -8.15 9.24
C TYR A 45 -3.02 -8.24 8.17
N PHE A 46 -4.17 -8.80 8.55
CA PHE A 46 -5.26 -8.99 7.58
C PHE A 46 -5.87 -7.67 7.14
N GLU A 47 -5.98 -6.72 8.05
CA GLU A 47 -6.46 -5.38 7.68
C GLU A 47 -5.50 -4.71 6.72
N ALA A 48 -4.20 -4.83 6.98
CA ALA A 48 -3.18 -4.24 6.11
C ALA A 48 -3.20 -4.87 4.72
N MET A 49 -3.27 -6.20 4.65
CA MET A 49 -3.32 -6.90 3.36
C MET A 49 -4.58 -6.53 2.58
N ASP A 50 -5.71 -6.45 3.27
CA ASP A 50 -6.97 -6.08 2.63
C ASP A 50 -6.89 -4.66 2.06
N ALA A 51 -6.30 -3.75 2.82
CA ALA A 51 -6.12 -2.36 2.37
C ALA A 51 -5.19 -2.29 1.14
N ILE A 52 -4.09 -3.06 1.16
CA ILE A 52 -3.16 -3.10 0.04
C ILE A 52 -3.86 -3.59 -1.23
N HIS A 53 -4.62 -4.67 -1.12
CA HIS A 53 -5.35 -5.22 -2.26
C HIS A 53 -6.38 -4.22 -2.79
N ARG A 54 -7.10 -3.56 -1.90
CA ARG A 54 -8.10 -2.57 -2.29
C ARG A 54 -7.45 -1.39 -2.99
N MET A 55 -6.32 -0.90 -2.48
CA MET A 55 -5.60 0.21 -3.09
C MET A 55 -5.05 -0.16 -4.47
N ALA A 56 -4.59 -1.40 -4.64
CA ALA A 56 -4.12 -1.88 -5.94
C ALA A 56 -5.28 -1.92 -6.93
N LYS A 57 -6.45 -2.37 -6.47
CA LYS A 57 -7.64 -2.44 -7.31
C LYS A 57 -8.12 -1.05 -7.72
N MET A 58 -8.00 -0.08 -6.83
CA MET A 58 -8.44 1.29 -7.09
C MET A 58 -7.41 2.12 -7.84
N GLY A 59 -6.20 1.60 -8.03
CA GLY A 59 -5.17 2.30 -8.76
C GLY A 59 -4.31 3.24 -7.93
N ASP A 60 -4.46 3.23 -6.61
CA ASP A 60 -3.65 4.08 -5.72
C ASP A 60 -2.21 3.58 -5.63
N ILE A 61 -2.03 2.28 -5.82
CA ILE A 61 -0.72 1.63 -5.89
C ILE A 61 -0.75 0.64 -7.03
N LYS A 62 0.43 0.29 -7.52
CA LYS A 62 0.56 -0.62 -8.66
C LYS A 62 1.46 -1.79 -8.29
N PRO A 63 1.02 -3.04 -8.51
CA PRO A 63 1.91 -4.18 -8.31
C PRO A 63 2.95 -4.23 -9.42
N ILE A 64 4.19 -4.49 -9.04
CA ILE A 64 5.30 -4.65 -9.95
C ILE A 64 5.88 -6.03 -9.71
N THR A 65 5.92 -6.85 -10.75
CA THR A 65 6.48 -8.19 -10.66
C THR A 65 7.91 -8.16 -11.16
N ASP A 66 8.84 -8.60 -10.31
CA ASP A 66 10.24 -8.75 -10.68
C ASP A 66 10.45 -10.22 -11.04
N ASP A 67 10.87 -10.46 -12.24
CA ASP A 67 11.23 -11.80 -12.69
C ASP A 67 12.71 -12.06 -12.48
#